data_fca8ec5708ac8bcbd735b07e4854ed27
#
_entry.id   fca8ec5708ac8bcbd735b07e4854ed27
#
_cell.length_a   1.000
_cell.length_b   1.000
_cell.length_c   1.000
_cell.angle_alpha   90.00
_cell.angle_beta   90.00
_cell.angle_gamma   90.00
#
_symmetry.space_group_name_H-M   'P 1'
#
loop_
_entity.id
_entity.type
_entity.pdbx_description
1 polymer ?
#
loop_
_entity_poly.entity_id
_entity_poly.type
_entity_poly.pdbx_seq_one_letter_code
_entity_poly.pdbx_strand_id
1 'polypeptide(L)'
;EFRRVLFRSVGNATGEGKPGLVGAQTAGPVLFDIFNLLPSSSWFTRPAGIFVEAEVCRKSGHLKGRFCDETDTLLVLPAGLRTEACPYHHLVTLSADESQRIYENCANTEPTLRKSWFTLPPVWEWYYKQHHPEYKPLPPFKAGCGEDTFQPMQFIYPPMNARIKLPKQLDGSKGFLTVELAHNNPNATVFWHLDETYQAQTQDFHKISL
;
A
#
# COMPACT_ATOMS: atom_id res chain seq x y z
N GLU A 1 -12.29 7.62 30.91
CA GLU A 1 -11.24 7.21 31.86
C GLU A 1 -9.96 6.93 31.09
N PHE A 2 -8.96 7.85 31.21
CA PHE A 2 -7.63 7.66 30.61
C PHE A 2 -6.90 6.58 31.42
N ARG A 3 -7.02 5.33 30.99
CA ARG A 3 -6.22 4.26 31.54
C ARG A 3 -4.84 4.26 30.88
N ARG A 4 -3.96 5.19 31.31
CA ARG A 4 -2.51 5.17 31.18
C ARG A 4 -1.96 5.29 29.76
N VAL A 5 -1.81 6.50 29.27
CA VAL A 5 -0.79 6.81 28.24
C VAL A 5 0.49 7.21 28.97
N LEU A 6 1.41 6.28 29.09
CA LEU A 6 2.73 6.52 29.64
C LEU A 6 3.74 6.71 28.50
N PHE A 7 4.72 7.55 28.76
CA PHE A 7 5.76 8.06 27.88
C PHE A 7 6.17 7.13 26.73
N ARG A 8 6.07 7.63 25.53
CA ARG A 8 6.41 6.92 24.31
C ARG A 8 7.45 7.62 23.45
N SER A 9 8.08 8.65 24.00
CA SER A 9 9.12 9.38 23.26
C SER A 9 10.24 9.82 24.18
N VAL A 10 11.45 9.72 23.69
CA VAL A 10 12.66 10.30 24.25
C VAL A 10 13.22 11.25 23.21
N GLY A 11 13.51 12.48 23.59
CA GLY A 11 13.99 13.51 22.69
C GLY A 11 14.99 14.43 23.34
N ASN A 12 15.68 15.21 22.52
CA ASN A 12 16.55 16.28 22.98
C ASN A 12 15.74 17.56 23.21
N ALA A 13 15.94 18.22 24.34
CA ALA A 13 15.25 19.47 24.67
C ALA A 13 15.50 20.60 23.65
N THR A 14 16.61 20.56 22.94
CA THR A 14 16.97 21.52 21.88
C THR A 14 16.30 21.21 20.54
N GLY A 15 15.63 20.05 20.41
CA GLY A 15 15.07 19.58 19.14
C GLY A 15 16.11 19.02 18.15
N GLU A 16 17.37 18.98 18.52
CA GLU A 16 18.45 18.46 17.68
C GLU A 16 18.38 16.93 17.61
N GLY A 17 18.42 16.38 16.40
CA GLY A 17 18.44 14.93 16.18
C GLY A 17 19.77 14.34 16.64
N LYS A 18 19.72 13.29 17.46
CA LYS A 18 20.92 12.51 17.83
C LYS A 18 20.89 11.15 17.16
N PRO A 19 21.96 10.75 16.46
CA PRO A 19 22.10 9.39 15.94
C PRO A 19 21.92 8.36 17.06
N GLY A 20 21.14 7.31 16.79
CA GLY A 20 20.87 6.24 17.77
C GLY A 20 19.69 6.49 18.71
N LEU A 21 19.08 7.67 18.74
CA LEU A 21 17.83 7.90 19.46
C LEU A 21 16.63 7.35 18.67
N VAL A 22 16.52 6.03 18.62
CA VAL A 22 15.39 5.34 18.03
C VAL A 22 14.37 5.03 19.13
N GLY A 23 13.11 5.44 18.93
CA GLY A 23 12.07 5.35 19.95
C GLY A 23 11.91 3.94 20.56
N ALA A 24 11.98 2.88 19.76
CA ALA A 24 11.92 1.51 20.25
C ALA A 24 13.10 1.12 21.15
N GLN A 25 14.30 1.63 20.87
CA GLN A 25 15.52 1.29 21.60
C GLN A 25 15.74 2.14 22.85
N THR A 26 15.24 3.37 22.86
CA THR A 26 15.46 4.32 23.95
C THR A 26 14.24 4.51 24.86
N ALA A 27 13.06 4.76 24.28
CA ALA A 27 11.83 4.94 25.03
C ALA A 27 11.15 3.62 25.40
N GLY A 28 11.33 2.58 24.59
CA GLY A 28 10.73 1.27 24.82
C GLY A 28 11.10 0.61 26.14
N PRO A 29 12.40 0.44 26.47
CA PRO A 29 12.83 -0.10 27.75
C PRO A 29 12.24 0.66 28.95
N VAL A 30 12.35 1.98 28.95
CA VAL A 30 11.80 2.84 30.01
C VAL A 30 10.29 2.64 30.16
N LEU A 31 9.56 2.54 29.05
CA LEU A 31 8.13 2.29 29.05
C LEU A 31 7.80 0.94 29.71
N PHE A 32 8.50 -0.13 29.34
CA PHE A 32 8.25 -1.46 29.90
C PHE A 32 8.67 -1.56 31.37
N ASP A 33 9.76 -0.92 31.76
CA ASP A 33 10.18 -0.87 33.16
C ASP A 33 9.11 -0.18 34.03
N ILE A 34 8.54 0.95 33.55
CA ILE A 34 7.44 1.61 34.24
C ILE A 34 6.19 0.69 34.30
N PHE A 35 5.86 -0.02 33.22
CA PHE A 35 4.74 -0.94 33.26
C PHE A 35 4.95 -2.07 34.25
N ASN A 36 6.17 -2.58 34.41
CA ASN A 36 6.51 -3.62 35.38
C ASN A 36 6.37 -3.14 36.85
N LEU A 37 6.50 -1.86 37.10
CA LEU A 37 6.29 -1.25 38.43
C LEU A 37 4.80 -1.07 38.75
N LEU A 38 3.91 -1.15 37.77
CA LEU A 38 2.48 -0.95 37.99
C LEU A 38 1.79 -2.26 38.36
N PRO A 39 0.76 -2.21 39.22
CA PRO A 39 -0.02 -3.40 39.50
C PRO A 39 -0.65 -3.95 38.21
N SER A 40 -0.71 -5.27 38.09
CA SER A 40 -1.39 -5.93 36.96
C SER A 40 -2.83 -5.44 36.87
N SER A 41 -3.28 -5.22 35.65
CA SER A 41 -4.66 -4.81 35.36
C SER A 41 -5.28 -5.73 34.32
N SER A 42 -6.61 -5.89 34.38
CA SER A 42 -7.33 -6.62 33.35
C SER A 42 -7.27 -5.85 32.02
N TRP A 43 -7.43 -6.56 30.91
CA TRP A 43 -7.60 -5.96 29.61
C TRP A 43 -8.88 -5.12 29.53
N PHE A 44 -8.94 -4.23 28.55
CA PHE A 44 -10.14 -3.41 28.33
C PHE A 44 -11.36 -4.31 28.03
N THR A 45 -12.44 -4.08 28.76
CA THR A 45 -13.70 -4.77 28.48
C THR A 45 -14.32 -4.16 27.21
N ARG A 46 -14.72 -5.03 26.28
CA ARG A 46 -15.41 -4.58 25.08
C ARG A 46 -16.77 -3.98 25.46
N PRO A 47 -17.08 -2.75 25.02
CA PRO A 47 -18.40 -2.16 25.25
C PRO A 47 -19.50 -3.02 24.63
N ALA A 48 -20.53 -3.38 25.40
CA ALA A 48 -21.67 -4.12 24.89
C ALA A 48 -22.55 -3.25 23.99
N GLY A 49 -23.07 -3.82 22.90
CA GLY A 49 -24.08 -3.17 22.05
C GLY A 49 -23.59 -2.03 21.14
N ILE A 50 -22.29 -1.74 21.12
CA ILE A 50 -21.75 -0.67 20.26
C ILE A 50 -21.32 -1.21 18.89
N PHE A 51 -20.96 -2.49 18.81
CA PHE A 51 -20.44 -3.11 17.59
C PHE A 51 -21.54 -3.88 16.86
N VAL A 52 -21.42 -3.93 15.55
CA VAL A 52 -22.24 -4.73 14.65
C VAL A 52 -21.35 -5.69 13.86
N GLU A 53 -21.88 -6.84 13.51
CA GLU A 53 -21.16 -7.80 12.65
C GLU A 53 -21.20 -7.31 11.22
N ALA A 54 -20.05 -7.43 10.54
CA ALA A 54 -19.91 -7.12 9.12
C ALA A 54 -18.99 -8.14 8.43
N GLU A 55 -19.36 -8.54 7.22
CA GLU A 55 -18.46 -9.29 6.35
C GLU A 55 -17.45 -8.34 5.72
N VAL A 56 -16.18 -8.63 5.91
CA VAL A 56 -15.06 -7.85 5.37
C VAL A 56 -14.19 -8.72 4.47
N CYS A 57 -13.64 -8.13 3.45
CA CYS A 57 -12.68 -8.78 2.59
C CYS A 57 -11.38 -9.04 3.37
N ARG A 58 -10.94 -10.29 3.43
CA ARG A 58 -9.74 -10.70 4.18
C ARG A 58 -8.47 -10.00 3.67
N LYS A 59 -8.36 -9.79 2.36
CA LYS A 59 -7.16 -9.22 1.73
C LYS A 59 -7.07 -7.71 1.86
N SER A 60 -8.21 -7.00 1.83
CA SER A 60 -8.20 -5.53 1.82
C SER A 60 -8.71 -4.87 3.11
N GLY A 61 -9.42 -5.62 3.96
CA GLY A 61 -10.08 -5.07 5.15
C GLY A 61 -11.32 -4.20 4.87
N HIS A 62 -11.69 -3.97 3.61
CA HIS A 62 -12.92 -3.28 3.24
C HIS A 62 -14.14 -4.17 3.47
N LEU A 63 -15.33 -3.57 3.48
CA LEU A 63 -16.57 -4.35 3.42
C LEU A 63 -16.53 -5.28 2.20
N LYS A 64 -17.14 -6.45 2.32
CA LYS A 64 -17.21 -7.44 1.24
C LYS A 64 -17.74 -6.83 -0.05
N GLY A 65 -16.93 -6.90 -1.10
CA GLY A 65 -17.31 -6.56 -2.46
C GLY A 65 -17.90 -7.75 -3.21
N ARG A 66 -18.52 -7.48 -4.35
CA ARG A 66 -19.20 -8.48 -5.18
C ARG A 66 -18.32 -9.67 -5.56
N PHE A 67 -17.03 -9.44 -5.75
CA PHE A 67 -16.08 -10.43 -6.24
C PHE A 67 -15.08 -10.89 -5.18
N CYS A 68 -15.27 -10.55 -3.90
CA CYS A 68 -14.42 -11.05 -2.82
C CYS A 68 -14.60 -12.57 -2.66
N ASP A 69 -13.52 -13.29 -2.79
CA ASP A 69 -13.44 -14.76 -2.67
C ASP A 69 -13.27 -15.20 -1.21
N GLU A 70 -12.54 -14.44 -0.42
CA GLU A 70 -12.26 -14.71 0.99
C GLU A 70 -12.75 -13.57 1.86
N THR A 71 -13.60 -13.91 2.85
CA THR A 71 -14.18 -12.92 3.78
C THR A 71 -14.09 -13.40 5.21
N ASP A 72 -13.99 -12.45 6.14
CA ASP A 72 -14.08 -12.68 7.57
C ASP A 72 -15.27 -11.89 8.14
N THR A 73 -15.91 -12.44 9.18
CA THR A 73 -16.92 -11.69 9.92
C THR A 73 -16.25 -10.99 11.10
N LEU A 74 -16.27 -9.67 11.08
CA LEU A 74 -15.67 -8.83 12.11
C LEU A 74 -16.72 -7.96 12.80
N LEU A 75 -16.44 -7.63 14.05
CA LEU A 75 -17.21 -6.64 14.80
C LEU A 75 -16.68 -5.25 14.48
N VAL A 76 -17.49 -4.45 13.82
CA VAL A 76 -17.15 -3.08 13.41
C VAL A 76 -18.07 -2.06 14.09
N LEU A 77 -17.63 -0.81 14.15
CA LEU A 77 -18.54 0.27 14.54
C LEU A 77 -19.61 0.48 13.45
N PRO A 78 -20.83 0.90 13.78
CA PRO A 78 -21.88 1.17 12.78
C PRO A 78 -21.45 2.16 11.67
N ALA A 79 -20.52 3.07 11.98
CA ALA A 79 -19.93 3.97 10.98
C ALA A 79 -19.15 3.20 9.89
N GLY A 80 -18.54 2.06 10.24
CA GLY A 80 -17.81 1.20 9.32
C GLY A 80 -18.70 0.59 8.23
N LEU A 81 -19.99 0.39 8.49
CA LEU A 81 -20.93 -0.10 7.48
C LEU A 81 -21.20 0.90 6.33
N ARG A 82 -20.78 2.15 6.49
CA ARG A 82 -20.92 3.20 5.47
C ARG A 82 -19.68 3.36 4.60
N THR A 83 -18.64 2.57 4.86
CA THR A 83 -17.44 2.56 4.02
C THR A 83 -17.71 1.84 2.70
N GLU A 84 -16.90 2.12 1.69
CA GLU A 84 -17.02 1.47 0.39
C GLU A 84 -16.75 -0.03 0.49
N ALA A 85 -17.50 -0.79 -0.32
CA ALA A 85 -17.21 -2.21 -0.54
C ALA A 85 -15.86 -2.35 -1.25
N CYS A 86 -15.20 -3.49 -1.05
CA CYS A 86 -13.87 -3.77 -1.61
C CYS A 86 -13.79 -3.47 -3.12
N PRO A 87 -13.01 -2.48 -3.54
CA PRO A 87 -12.86 -2.12 -4.95
C PRO A 87 -11.74 -2.91 -5.64
N TYR A 88 -11.03 -3.77 -4.92
CA TYR A 88 -9.79 -4.40 -5.41
C TYR A 88 -9.97 -5.80 -5.97
N HIS A 89 -11.15 -6.42 -5.79
CA HIS A 89 -11.45 -7.69 -6.41
C HIS A 89 -12.24 -7.48 -7.72
N HIS A 90 -11.67 -7.96 -8.80
CA HIS A 90 -12.27 -7.88 -10.13
C HIS A 90 -12.49 -9.28 -10.70
N LEU A 91 -13.60 -9.48 -11.42
CA LEU A 91 -13.79 -10.69 -12.17
C LEU A 91 -12.98 -10.58 -13.48
N VAL A 92 -12.00 -11.45 -13.64
CA VAL A 92 -11.15 -11.49 -14.83
C VAL A 92 -11.37 -12.79 -15.62
N THR A 93 -11.31 -12.70 -16.94
CA THR A 93 -11.34 -13.85 -17.82
C THR A 93 -9.90 -14.20 -18.20
N LEU A 94 -9.50 -15.43 -17.94
CA LEU A 94 -8.14 -15.95 -18.13
C LEU A 94 -8.14 -17.07 -19.17
N SER A 95 -6.98 -17.32 -19.76
CA SER A 95 -6.66 -18.55 -20.48
C SER A 95 -6.77 -19.76 -19.53
N ALA A 96 -6.92 -20.96 -20.07
CA ALA A 96 -7.05 -22.18 -19.28
C ALA A 96 -5.86 -22.46 -18.35
N ASP A 97 -4.66 -21.97 -18.69
CA ASP A 97 -3.42 -22.06 -17.92
C ASP A 97 -3.22 -20.87 -16.93
N GLU A 98 -4.18 -19.94 -16.86
CA GLU A 98 -4.15 -18.72 -16.04
C GLU A 98 -2.97 -17.76 -16.35
N SER A 99 -2.26 -17.94 -17.45
CA SER A 99 -1.07 -17.15 -17.78
C SER A 99 -1.39 -15.81 -18.43
N GLN A 100 -2.54 -15.68 -19.06
CA GLN A 100 -2.95 -14.50 -19.82
C GLN A 100 -4.41 -14.14 -19.57
N ARG A 101 -4.71 -12.83 -19.64
CA ARG A 101 -6.09 -12.35 -19.67
C ARG A 101 -6.64 -12.38 -21.08
N ILE A 102 -7.91 -12.70 -21.19
CA ILE A 102 -8.63 -12.76 -22.47
C ILE A 102 -9.81 -11.78 -22.39
N TYR A 103 -9.89 -10.87 -23.32
CA TYR A 103 -11.02 -9.97 -23.42
C TYR A 103 -12.21 -10.65 -24.13
N GLU A 104 -13.43 -10.14 -23.95
CA GLU A 104 -14.66 -10.78 -24.42
C GLU A 104 -14.68 -11.05 -25.94
N ASN A 105 -14.02 -10.21 -26.73
CA ASN A 105 -13.91 -10.38 -28.18
C ASN A 105 -13.13 -11.63 -28.61
N CYS A 106 -12.26 -12.15 -27.75
CA CYS A 106 -11.45 -13.35 -28.02
C CYS A 106 -11.91 -14.58 -27.22
N ALA A 107 -12.85 -14.42 -26.30
CA ALA A 107 -13.29 -15.50 -25.40
C ALA A 107 -13.98 -16.68 -26.12
N ASN A 108 -14.45 -16.48 -27.36
CA ASN A 108 -15.15 -17.51 -28.13
C ASN A 108 -14.20 -18.46 -28.89
N THR A 109 -12.90 -18.18 -28.88
CA THR A 109 -11.94 -18.96 -29.67
C THR A 109 -11.22 -20.04 -28.87
N GLU A 110 -11.24 -19.95 -27.54
CA GLU A 110 -10.49 -20.84 -26.64
C GLU A 110 -11.23 -21.07 -25.31
N PRO A 111 -10.96 -22.19 -24.61
CA PRO A 111 -11.46 -22.38 -23.26
C PRO A 111 -10.97 -21.28 -22.33
N THR A 112 -11.90 -20.63 -21.64
CA THR A 112 -11.61 -19.54 -20.70
C THR A 112 -12.10 -19.85 -19.31
N LEU A 113 -11.40 -19.31 -18.31
CA LEU A 113 -11.75 -19.40 -16.91
C LEU A 113 -12.07 -18.00 -16.37
N ARG A 114 -13.22 -17.84 -15.71
CA ARG A 114 -13.54 -16.62 -14.98
C ARG A 114 -13.18 -16.78 -13.51
N LYS A 115 -12.34 -15.88 -13.02
CA LYS A 115 -11.82 -15.94 -11.66
C LYS A 115 -11.84 -14.55 -11.01
N SER A 116 -12.10 -14.52 -9.71
CA SER A 116 -11.84 -13.34 -8.90
C SER A 116 -10.34 -13.10 -8.78
N TRP A 117 -9.91 -11.87 -8.98
CA TRP A 117 -8.52 -11.49 -8.88
C TRP A 117 -8.35 -10.24 -8.03
N PHE A 118 -7.46 -10.31 -7.04
CA PHE A 118 -7.15 -9.19 -6.17
C PHE A 118 -6.05 -8.33 -6.81
N THR A 119 -6.39 -7.09 -7.17
CA THR A 119 -5.47 -6.13 -7.80
C THR A 119 -5.40 -4.86 -7.01
N LEU A 120 -4.22 -4.33 -6.84
CA LEU A 120 -3.97 -3.07 -6.16
C LEU A 120 -3.45 -2.02 -7.14
N PRO A 121 -3.71 -0.72 -6.89
CA PRO A 121 -3.01 0.35 -7.59
C PRO A 121 -1.49 0.19 -7.47
N PRO A 122 -0.68 0.64 -8.47
CA PRO A 122 0.75 0.36 -8.54
C PRO A 122 1.54 0.67 -7.28
N VAL A 123 1.26 1.80 -6.64
CA VAL A 123 1.93 2.20 -5.38
C VAL A 123 1.61 1.24 -4.24
N TRP A 124 0.33 0.86 -4.10
CA TRP A 124 -0.12 -0.04 -3.03
C TRP A 124 0.37 -1.45 -3.29
N GLU A 125 0.36 -1.89 -4.55
CA GLU A 125 0.90 -3.17 -4.98
C GLU A 125 2.38 -3.29 -4.62
N TRP A 126 3.17 -2.23 -4.87
CA TRP A 126 4.60 -2.20 -4.58
C TRP A 126 4.90 -2.42 -3.09
N TYR A 127 4.17 -1.72 -2.19
CA TYR A 127 4.32 -1.92 -0.74
C TYR A 127 3.74 -3.26 -0.27
N TYR A 128 2.62 -3.68 -0.83
CA TYR A 128 1.95 -4.92 -0.42
C TYR A 128 2.81 -6.15 -0.70
N LYS A 129 3.44 -6.22 -1.87
CA LYS A 129 4.33 -7.33 -2.26
C LYS A 129 5.50 -7.56 -1.30
N GLN A 130 5.99 -6.51 -0.63
CA GLN A 130 7.11 -6.62 0.32
C GLN A 130 6.75 -7.47 1.55
N HIS A 131 5.48 -7.52 1.91
CA HIS A 131 4.97 -8.24 3.08
C HIS A 131 4.10 -9.44 2.72
N HIS A 132 3.75 -9.60 1.44
CA HIS A 132 2.85 -10.61 0.92
C HIS A 132 3.46 -11.31 -0.30
N PRO A 133 4.41 -12.24 -0.09
CA PRO A 133 5.08 -12.93 -1.21
C PRO A 133 4.13 -13.81 -2.03
N GLU A 134 2.96 -14.15 -1.47
CA GLU A 134 1.89 -14.88 -2.14
C GLU A 134 1.10 -14.04 -3.15
N TYR A 135 1.27 -12.71 -3.15
CA TYR A 135 0.55 -11.82 -4.05
C TYR A 135 0.92 -12.10 -5.51
N LYS A 136 -0.12 -12.32 -6.31
CA LYS A 136 0.03 -12.55 -7.75
C LYS A 136 -0.42 -11.30 -8.52
N PRO A 137 0.48 -10.65 -9.27
CA PRO A 137 0.11 -9.55 -10.14
C PRO A 137 -0.87 -10.01 -11.20
N LEU A 138 -1.63 -9.08 -11.73
CA LEU A 138 -2.60 -9.38 -12.78
C LEU A 138 -1.85 -9.85 -14.05
N PRO A 139 -2.20 -11.00 -14.63
CA PRO A 139 -1.56 -11.48 -15.86
C PRO A 139 -1.71 -10.49 -17.02
N PRO A 140 -0.76 -10.45 -17.97
CA PRO A 140 -0.87 -9.62 -19.15
C PRO A 140 -2.03 -10.07 -20.04
N PHE A 141 -2.53 -9.20 -20.89
CA PHE A 141 -3.46 -9.59 -21.93
C PHE A 141 -2.78 -10.44 -23.01
N LYS A 142 -3.53 -11.40 -23.55
CA LYS A 142 -3.13 -12.11 -24.75
C LYS A 142 -2.99 -11.12 -25.91
N ALA A 143 -1.93 -11.22 -26.67
CA ALA A 143 -1.64 -10.33 -27.78
C ALA A 143 -2.83 -10.25 -28.76
N GLY A 144 -3.28 -9.04 -29.06
CA GLY A 144 -4.44 -8.79 -29.92
C GLY A 144 -5.81 -8.99 -29.25
N CYS A 145 -5.88 -9.34 -27.98
CA CYS A 145 -7.12 -9.69 -27.26
C CYS A 145 -7.48 -8.76 -26.11
N GLY A 146 -7.07 -7.51 -26.14
CA GLY A 146 -7.45 -6.51 -25.14
C GLY A 146 -6.40 -5.44 -24.95
N GLU A 147 -6.81 -4.36 -24.30
CA GLU A 147 -5.94 -3.27 -23.88
C GLU A 147 -5.99 -3.12 -22.36
N ASP A 148 -4.87 -2.81 -21.75
CA ASP A 148 -4.82 -2.55 -20.32
C ASP A 148 -5.48 -1.21 -20.02
N THR A 149 -6.63 -1.25 -19.36
CA THR A 149 -7.30 -0.06 -18.83
C THR A 149 -6.74 0.37 -17.46
N PHE A 150 -5.90 -0.48 -16.86
CA PHE A 150 -5.25 -0.16 -15.59
C PHE A 150 -4.03 0.72 -15.85
N GLN A 151 -3.83 1.72 -14.98
CA GLN A 151 -2.62 2.54 -15.02
C GLN A 151 -1.41 1.64 -14.70
N PRO A 152 -0.45 1.46 -15.64
CA PRO A 152 0.66 0.54 -15.42
C PRO A 152 1.68 1.08 -14.42
N MET A 153 1.67 2.39 -14.16
CA MET A 153 2.64 3.07 -13.31
C MET A 153 2.01 4.24 -12.55
N GLN A 154 2.59 4.55 -11.39
CA GLN A 154 2.16 5.66 -10.55
C GLN A 154 3.34 6.23 -9.77
N PHE A 155 3.40 7.56 -9.62
CA PHE A 155 4.39 8.19 -8.75
C PHE A 155 4.13 7.83 -7.28
N ILE A 156 5.17 7.31 -6.60
CA ILE A 156 5.21 7.18 -5.16
C ILE A 156 5.49 8.55 -4.55
N TYR A 157 6.52 9.23 -5.08
CA TYR A 157 6.91 10.57 -4.68
C TYR A 157 7.53 11.32 -5.86
N PRO A 158 7.20 12.58 -6.07
CA PRO A 158 6.16 13.34 -5.38
C PRO A 158 4.75 12.91 -5.83
N PRO A 159 3.71 13.15 -5.00
CA PRO A 159 2.35 12.93 -5.42
C PRO A 159 1.98 13.86 -6.59
N MET A 160 1.06 13.42 -7.42
CA MET A 160 0.61 14.17 -8.58
C MET A 160 0.18 15.59 -8.20
N ASN A 161 0.56 16.60 -9.00
CA ASN A 161 0.30 18.01 -8.77
C ASN A 161 0.93 18.61 -7.49
N ALA A 162 1.89 17.94 -6.87
CA ALA A 162 2.60 18.49 -5.72
C ALA A 162 3.47 19.69 -6.13
N ARG A 163 3.44 20.74 -5.32
CA ARG A 163 4.38 21.86 -5.43
C ARG A 163 5.48 21.67 -4.40
N ILE A 164 6.70 21.43 -4.85
CA ILE A 164 7.83 21.13 -3.98
C ILE A 164 8.78 22.32 -3.96
N LYS A 165 9.11 22.75 -2.75
CA LYS A 165 10.13 23.77 -2.53
C LYS A 165 11.43 23.08 -2.19
N LEU A 166 12.41 23.16 -3.08
CA LEU A 166 13.74 22.61 -2.84
C LEU A 166 14.45 23.44 -1.77
N PRO A 167 14.95 22.78 -0.69
CA PRO A 167 15.80 23.49 0.28
C PRO A 167 17.13 23.86 -0.37
N LYS A 168 17.74 24.94 0.11
CA LYS A 168 19.14 25.25 -0.22
C LYS A 168 20.05 24.40 0.68
N GLN A 169 21.14 23.91 0.11
CA GLN A 169 22.21 23.27 0.89
C GLN A 169 23.01 24.31 1.67
N LEU A 170 23.83 23.85 2.61
CA LEU A 170 24.67 24.74 3.43
C LEU A 170 25.68 25.57 2.62
N ASP A 171 26.08 25.07 1.44
CA ASP A 171 26.95 25.75 0.48
C ASP A 171 26.21 26.74 -0.42
N GLY A 172 24.89 26.88 -0.23
CA GLY A 172 24.03 27.76 -1.03
C GLY A 172 23.53 27.15 -2.35
N SER A 173 23.95 25.95 -2.71
CA SER A 173 23.45 25.23 -3.88
C SER A 173 22.00 24.78 -3.69
N LYS A 174 21.29 24.49 -4.79
CA LYS A 174 19.96 23.91 -4.72
C LYS A 174 20.05 22.47 -4.24
N GLY A 175 19.14 22.08 -3.38
CA GLY A 175 18.99 20.68 -2.98
C GLY A 175 18.44 19.81 -4.11
N PHE A 176 18.57 18.51 -3.96
CA PHE A 176 18.07 17.53 -4.91
C PHE A 176 16.64 17.12 -4.56
N LEU A 177 15.86 16.82 -5.59
CA LEU A 177 14.55 16.20 -5.48
C LEU A 177 14.69 14.71 -5.84
N THR A 178 14.41 13.85 -4.88
CA THR A 178 14.25 12.43 -5.18
C THR A 178 12.87 12.19 -5.76
N VAL A 179 12.80 11.54 -6.91
CA VAL A 179 11.56 11.13 -7.56
C VAL A 179 11.49 9.60 -7.59
N GLU A 180 10.35 9.05 -7.22
CA GLU A 180 10.16 7.60 -7.11
C GLU A 180 8.82 7.21 -7.74
N LEU A 181 8.82 6.13 -8.52
CA LEU A 181 7.67 5.62 -9.27
C LEU A 181 7.51 4.12 -9.06
N ALA A 182 6.27 3.66 -8.92
CA ALA A 182 5.92 2.25 -8.95
C ALA A 182 5.42 1.86 -10.34
N HIS A 183 5.87 0.72 -10.84
CA HIS A 183 5.41 0.11 -12.07
C HIS A 183 4.98 -1.34 -11.84
N ASN A 184 3.84 -1.77 -12.41
CA ASN A 184 3.29 -3.12 -12.20
C ASN A 184 4.13 -4.21 -12.87
N ASN A 185 4.82 -3.87 -13.98
CA ASN A 185 5.74 -4.78 -14.64
C ASN A 185 7.17 -4.57 -14.08
N PRO A 186 7.75 -5.55 -13.36
CA PRO A 186 9.08 -5.41 -12.77
C PRO A 186 10.20 -5.30 -13.81
N ASN A 187 9.98 -5.75 -15.04
CA ASN A 187 10.97 -5.70 -16.11
C ASN A 187 10.82 -4.45 -17.00
N ALA A 188 9.95 -3.51 -16.64
CA ALA A 188 9.77 -2.30 -17.43
C ALA A 188 10.99 -1.39 -17.34
N THR A 189 11.35 -0.77 -18.45
CA THR A 189 12.33 0.33 -18.48
C THR A 189 11.56 1.65 -18.45
N VAL A 190 11.84 2.47 -17.46
CA VAL A 190 11.25 3.82 -17.32
C VAL A 190 12.27 4.85 -17.76
N PHE A 191 11.87 5.70 -18.70
CA PHE A 191 12.65 6.84 -19.17
C PHE A 191 12.18 8.11 -18.47
N TRP A 192 13.09 8.80 -17.84
CA TRP A 192 12.80 10.02 -17.08
C TRP A 192 13.09 11.25 -17.89
N HIS A 193 12.13 12.15 -17.95
CA HIS A 193 12.27 13.45 -18.56
C HIS A 193 11.83 14.52 -17.57
N LEU A 194 12.60 15.59 -17.48
CA LEU A 194 12.21 16.82 -16.82
C LEU A 194 11.91 17.84 -17.91
N ASP A 195 10.65 18.23 -18.00
CA ASP A 195 10.11 18.94 -19.16
C ASP A 195 10.43 18.15 -20.45
N GLU A 196 11.17 18.70 -21.37
CA GLU A 196 11.57 18.04 -22.63
C GLU A 196 12.96 17.42 -22.58
N THR A 197 13.65 17.52 -21.42
CA THR A 197 15.05 17.07 -21.30
C THR A 197 15.12 15.67 -20.68
N TYR A 198 15.74 14.74 -21.39
CA TYR A 198 16.03 13.41 -20.87
C TYR A 198 17.00 13.49 -19.68
N GLN A 199 16.69 12.79 -18.62
CA GLN A 199 17.47 12.74 -17.38
C GLN A 199 18.16 11.38 -17.18
N ALA A 200 17.38 10.30 -17.24
CA ALA A 200 17.88 8.96 -16.97
C ALA A 200 16.90 7.89 -17.46
N GLN A 201 17.36 6.64 -17.42
CA GLN A 201 16.50 5.45 -17.49
C GLN A 201 16.73 4.56 -16.27
N THR A 202 15.68 3.88 -15.83
CA THR A 202 15.75 2.97 -14.68
C THR A 202 15.02 1.67 -14.98
N GLN A 203 15.50 0.57 -14.39
CA GLN A 203 14.87 -0.74 -14.36
C GLN A 203 14.78 -1.19 -12.90
N ASP A 204 13.87 -2.08 -12.56
CA ASP A 204 13.62 -2.64 -11.24
C ASP A 204 13.19 -1.59 -10.20
N PHE A 205 14.11 -0.70 -9.82
CA PHE A 205 13.87 0.41 -8.90
C PHE A 205 13.80 1.73 -9.66
N HIS A 206 12.58 2.24 -9.82
CA HIS A 206 12.36 3.49 -10.54
C HIS A 206 12.50 4.69 -9.61
N LYS A 207 13.75 5.04 -9.30
CA LYS A 207 14.10 6.15 -8.42
C LYS A 207 15.27 6.94 -8.99
N ILE A 208 15.11 8.26 -9.06
CA ILE A 208 16.16 9.19 -9.51
C ILE A 208 16.23 10.40 -8.59
N SER A 209 17.37 11.10 -8.61
CA SER A 209 17.55 12.40 -7.97
C SER A 209 17.75 13.47 -9.04
N LEU A 210 16.93 14.50 -8.99
CA LEU A 210 16.90 15.64 -9.92
C LEU A 210 17.42 16.90 -9.25
#